data_7d20003031214e56b91fb5b53057c832
#
_entry.id   7d20003031214e56b91fb5b53057c832
#
_cell.length_a   1.000
_cell.length_b   1.000
_cell.length_c   1.000
_cell.angle_alpha   90.00
_cell.angle_beta   90.00
_cell.angle_gamma   90.00
#
_symmetry.space_group_name_H-M   'P 1'
#
loop_
_entity.id
_entity.type
_entity.pdbx_description
1 polymer ?
#
loop_
_entity_poly.entity_id
_entity_poly.type
_entity_poly.pdbx_seq_one_letter_code
_entity_poly.pdbx_strand_id
1 'polypeptide(L)'
;MISPYADCASARDSAARFVSEHCPWADLDAVQLVVTELTANALRHTAGWWRLRLRADPGVLAVELDDSSTALPEARTPDFTGGGGGFGWPMVLSLASRVEVQPTPAGKTVRAIWSHDHGIEPEAA
;
A
#
# COMPACT_ATOMS: atom_id res chain seq x y z
N MET A 1 -8.49 -4.69 7.74
CA MET A 1 -9.36 -5.39 6.77
C MET A 1 -8.68 -6.68 6.35
N ILE A 2 -9.41 -7.77 6.36
CA ILE A 2 -8.83 -9.10 6.20
C ILE A 2 -9.63 -9.89 5.15
N SER A 3 -8.92 -10.52 4.19
CA SER A 3 -9.53 -11.47 3.27
C SER A 3 -9.96 -12.73 4.04
N PRO A 4 -10.88 -13.57 3.50
CA PRO A 4 -11.47 -13.48 2.17
C PRO A 4 -12.70 -12.59 2.05
N TYR A 5 -13.09 -11.90 3.12
CA TYR A 5 -14.32 -11.12 3.12
C TYR A 5 -14.13 -9.71 2.58
N ALA A 6 -12.90 -9.35 2.24
CA ALA A 6 -12.56 -8.04 1.74
C ALA A 6 -12.12 -8.13 0.27
N ASP A 7 -12.42 -7.09 -0.49
CA ASP A 7 -11.97 -6.95 -1.86
C ASP A 7 -11.25 -5.60 -2.04
N CYS A 8 -10.72 -5.35 -3.24
CA CYS A 8 -9.97 -4.14 -3.52
C CYS A 8 -10.82 -2.88 -3.33
N ALA A 9 -12.10 -2.94 -3.70
CA ALA A 9 -12.99 -1.78 -3.54
C ALA A 9 -13.23 -1.47 -2.07
N SER A 10 -13.48 -2.49 -1.26
CA SER A 10 -13.66 -2.30 0.18
C SER A 10 -12.39 -1.79 0.84
N ALA A 11 -11.24 -2.28 0.39
CA ALA A 11 -9.95 -1.82 0.91
C ALA A 11 -9.74 -0.34 0.60
N ARG A 12 -10.04 0.09 -0.64
CA ARG A 12 -9.93 1.50 -1.00
C ARG A 12 -10.86 2.37 -0.18
N ASP A 13 -12.10 1.93 0.04
CA ASP A 13 -13.07 2.70 0.83
C ASP A 13 -12.62 2.83 2.28
N SER A 14 -12.11 1.77 2.87
CA SER A 14 -11.58 1.80 4.23
C SER A 14 -10.40 2.76 4.34
N ALA A 15 -9.51 2.72 3.36
CA ALA A 15 -8.36 3.62 3.33
C ALA A 15 -8.81 5.08 3.20
N ALA A 16 -9.80 5.34 2.35
CA ALA A 16 -10.30 6.70 2.17
C ALA A 16 -10.86 7.27 3.48
N ARG A 17 -11.64 6.47 4.19
CA ARG A 17 -12.19 6.91 5.48
C ARG A 17 -11.09 7.18 6.49
N PHE A 18 -10.13 6.25 6.59
CA PHE A 18 -9.03 6.40 7.52
C PHE A 18 -8.21 7.66 7.25
N VAL A 19 -7.86 7.88 5.97
CA VAL A 19 -7.05 9.05 5.58
C VAL A 19 -7.81 10.34 5.88
N SER A 20 -9.09 10.39 5.56
CA SER A 20 -9.90 11.57 5.80
C SER A 20 -9.99 11.90 7.29
N GLU A 21 -10.03 10.88 8.14
CA GLU A 21 -10.17 11.07 9.58
C GLU A 21 -8.84 11.36 10.27
N HIS A 22 -7.75 10.73 9.82
CA HIS A 22 -6.50 10.74 10.56
C HIS A 22 -5.35 11.43 9.85
N CYS A 23 -5.38 11.50 8.52
CA CYS A 23 -4.28 12.04 7.72
C CYS A 23 -4.81 12.90 6.57
N PRO A 24 -5.59 13.97 6.88
CA PRO A 24 -6.18 14.76 5.79
C PRO A 24 -5.13 15.46 4.92
N TRP A 25 -3.89 15.54 5.39
CA TRP A 25 -2.78 16.11 4.61
C TRP A 25 -2.29 15.17 3.50
N ALA A 26 -2.63 13.87 3.57
CA ALA A 26 -2.12 12.91 2.60
C ALA A 26 -2.89 12.99 1.29
N ASP A 27 -2.20 12.68 0.19
CA ASP A 27 -2.81 12.62 -1.14
C ASP A 27 -3.70 11.36 -1.22
N LEU A 28 -5.00 11.55 -1.09
CA LEU A 28 -5.94 10.45 -1.05
C LEU A 28 -5.89 9.60 -2.31
N ASP A 29 -5.77 10.23 -3.48
CA ASP A 29 -5.73 9.50 -4.74
C ASP A 29 -4.50 8.59 -4.80
N ALA A 30 -3.35 9.10 -4.37
CA ALA A 30 -2.13 8.32 -4.31
C ALA A 30 -2.28 7.13 -3.35
N VAL A 31 -2.85 7.37 -2.17
CA VAL A 31 -3.05 6.30 -1.19
C VAL A 31 -3.97 5.22 -1.75
N GLN A 32 -5.08 5.61 -2.38
CA GLN A 32 -6.02 4.65 -2.94
C GLN A 32 -5.42 3.84 -4.07
N LEU A 33 -4.58 4.46 -4.92
CA LEU A 33 -3.89 3.74 -5.97
C LEU A 33 -2.93 2.71 -5.39
N VAL A 34 -2.18 3.09 -4.36
CA VAL A 34 -1.25 2.17 -3.70
C VAL A 34 -2.01 1.01 -3.06
N VAL A 35 -3.10 1.29 -2.34
CA VAL A 35 -3.93 0.24 -1.73
C VAL A 35 -4.43 -0.73 -2.81
N THR A 36 -4.90 -0.20 -3.92
CA THR A 36 -5.37 -1.04 -5.03
C THR A 36 -4.28 -1.97 -5.53
N GLU A 37 -3.08 -1.43 -5.76
CA GLU A 37 -1.98 -2.21 -6.29
C GLU A 37 -1.47 -3.26 -5.31
N LEU A 38 -1.39 -2.90 -4.03
CA LEU A 38 -0.94 -3.86 -3.01
C LEU A 38 -1.94 -5.00 -2.85
N THR A 39 -3.24 -4.70 -2.83
CA THR A 39 -4.26 -5.74 -2.69
C THR A 39 -4.35 -6.60 -3.96
N ALA A 40 -4.26 -5.99 -5.13
CA ALA A 40 -4.27 -6.74 -6.39
C ALA A 40 -3.05 -7.66 -6.49
N ASN A 41 -1.90 -7.18 -6.04
CA ASN A 41 -0.68 -7.98 -6.03
C ASN A 41 -0.81 -9.19 -5.10
N ALA A 42 -1.38 -8.97 -3.92
CA ALA A 42 -1.62 -10.05 -2.97
C ALA A 42 -2.58 -11.09 -3.57
N LEU A 43 -3.63 -10.66 -4.25
CA LEU A 43 -4.57 -11.57 -4.88
C LEU A 43 -3.94 -12.40 -5.99
N ARG A 44 -2.96 -11.84 -6.71
CA ARG A 44 -2.25 -12.57 -7.77
C ARG A 44 -1.29 -13.61 -7.21
N HIS A 45 -0.64 -13.31 -6.09
CA HIS A 45 0.50 -14.08 -5.63
C HIS A 45 0.23 -14.94 -4.41
N THR A 46 -0.97 -14.90 -3.87
CA THR A 46 -1.31 -15.75 -2.74
C THR A 46 -2.65 -16.44 -2.96
N ALA A 47 -2.70 -17.73 -2.66
CA ALA A 47 -3.94 -18.46 -2.57
C ALA A 47 -4.50 -18.44 -1.14
N GLY A 48 -3.75 -17.84 -0.21
CA GLY A 48 -4.11 -17.79 1.20
C GLY A 48 -4.81 -16.51 1.57
N TRP A 49 -4.23 -15.80 2.51
CA TRP A 49 -4.86 -14.62 3.10
C TRP A 49 -4.01 -13.38 2.87
N TRP A 50 -4.66 -12.24 2.99
CA TRP A 50 -3.97 -10.95 3.13
C TRP A 50 -4.70 -10.11 4.17
N ARG A 51 -3.99 -9.14 4.72
CA ARG A 51 -4.54 -8.23 5.72
C ARG A 51 -3.99 -6.83 5.48
N LEU A 52 -4.91 -5.87 5.36
CA LEU A 52 -4.57 -4.47 5.22
C LEU A 52 -4.60 -3.80 6.59
N ARG A 53 -3.54 -3.09 6.93
CA ARG A 53 -3.44 -2.31 8.16
C ARG A 53 -3.06 -0.88 7.81
N LEU A 54 -3.69 0.06 8.47
CA LEU A 54 -3.42 1.48 8.29
C LEU A 54 -3.02 2.05 9.63
N ARG A 55 -1.94 2.83 9.63
CA ARG A 55 -1.42 3.45 10.84
C ARG A 55 -1.17 4.92 10.59
N ALA A 56 -1.50 5.75 11.59
CA ALA A 56 -1.28 7.18 11.54
C ALA A 56 -0.55 7.61 12.80
N ASP A 57 0.57 8.30 12.60
CA ASP A 57 1.30 9.01 13.65
C ASP A 57 1.42 10.46 13.23
N PRO A 58 1.83 11.38 14.11
CA PRO A 58 1.98 12.78 13.70
C PRO A 58 2.86 12.89 12.47
N GLY A 59 2.26 13.39 11.37
CA GLY A 59 2.96 13.59 10.12
C GLY A 59 3.34 12.34 9.36
N VAL A 60 2.81 11.17 9.73
CA VAL A 60 3.15 9.90 9.07
C VAL A 60 1.91 9.07 8.85
N LEU A 61 1.78 8.55 7.64
CA LEU A 61 0.77 7.55 7.30
C LEU A 61 1.49 6.32 6.79
N ALA A 62 1.16 5.16 7.33
CA ALA A 62 1.67 3.88 6.84
C ALA A 62 0.50 3.00 6.40
N VAL A 63 0.63 2.47 5.18
CA VAL A 63 -0.28 1.46 4.65
C VAL A 63 0.51 0.16 4.61
N GLU A 64 0.04 -0.85 5.34
CA GLU A 64 0.75 -2.11 5.49
C GLU A 64 -0.12 -3.23 4.98
N LEU A 65 0.44 -4.07 4.12
CA LEU A 65 -0.25 -5.26 3.64
C LEU A 65 0.57 -6.49 3.99
N ASP A 66 -0.05 -7.37 4.80
CA ASP A 66 0.51 -8.67 5.11
C ASP A 66 -0.12 -9.70 4.18
N ASP A 67 0.65 -10.63 3.66
CA ASP A 67 0.09 -11.74 2.90
C ASP A 67 0.89 -13.01 3.12
N SER A 68 0.34 -14.12 2.62
CA SER A 68 0.92 -15.44 2.83
C SER A 68 1.93 -15.84 1.75
N SER A 69 2.19 -14.97 0.79
CA SER A 69 3.12 -15.26 -0.30
C SER A 69 4.53 -14.86 0.07
N THR A 70 5.50 -15.70 -0.27
CA THR A 70 6.92 -15.34 -0.14
C THR A 70 7.46 -14.66 -1.39
N ALA A 71 6.67 -14.57 -2.45
CA ALA A 71 7.08 -13.89 -3.67
C ALA A 71 7.16 -12.39 -3.42
N LEU A 72 8.31 -11.79 -3.75
CA LEU A 72 8.51 -10.37 -3.58
C LEU A 72 7.84 -9.60 -4.71
N PRO A 73 7.34 -8.37 -4.44
CA PRO A 73 6.84 -7.52 -5.49
C PRO A 73 7.95 -7.21 -6.49
N GLU A 74 7.60 -7.16 -7.76
CA GLU A 74 8.57 -6.83 -8.80
C GLU A 74 7.88 -6.15 -9.97
N ALA A 75 8.64 -5.35 -10.70
CA ALA A 75 8.17 -4.73 -11.91
C ALA A 75 8.00 -5.80 -12.99
N ARG A 76 6.95 -5.70 -13.78
CA ARG A 76 6.69 -6.59 -14.90
C ARG A 76 6.57 -5.78 -16.17
N THR A 77 6.72 -6.44 -17.31
CA THR A 77 6.44 -5.81 -18.58
C THR A 77 4.97 -5.38 -18.60
N PRO A 78 4.68 -4.12 -18.89
CA PRO A 78 3.31 -3.66 -18.93
C PRO A 78 2.48 -4.45 -19.93
N ASP A 79 1.25 -4.77 -19.52
CA ASP A 79 0.29 -5.49 -20.36
C ASP A 79 -0.76 -4.50 -20.84
N PHE A 80 -0.66 -4.13 -22.12
CA PHE A 80 -1.58 -3.17 -22.72
C PHE A 80 -2.86 -3.81 -23.24
N THR A 81 -2.99 -5.12 -23.09
CA THR A 81 -4.17 -5.83 -23.61
C THR A 81 -5.25 -6.04 -22.55
N GLY A 82 -5.09 -5.45 -21.38
CA GLY A 82 -6.15 -5.43 -20.38
C GLY A 82 -5.85 -6.19 -19.11
N GLY A 83 -4.70 -6.79 -19.00
CA GLY A 83 -4.34 -7.54 -17.81
C GLY A 83 -4.00 -6.68 -16.60
N GLY A 84 -3.65 -5.44 -16.82
CA GLY A 84 -3.43 -4.50 -15.73
C GLY A 84 -2.23 -4.80 -14.87
N GLY A 85 -1.22 -5.40 -15.40
CA GLY A 85 0.00 -5.65 -14.64
C GLY A 85 1.13 -4.77 -15.12
N GLY A 86 2.24 -4.73 -14.41
CA GLY A 86 3.46 -4.09 -14.85
C GLY A 86 3.59 -2.63 -14.48
N PHE A 87 2.48 -1.92 -14.33
CA PHE A 87 2.52 -0.52 -13.91
C PHE A 87 2.48 -0.36 -12.40
N GLY A 88 1.92 -1.35 -11.69
CA GLY A 88 1.56 -1.24 -10.30
C GLY A 88 2.73 -1.02 -9.37
N TRP A 89 3.74 -1.88 -9.42
CA TRP A 89 4.85 -1.77 -8.48
C TRP A 89 5.68 -0.49 -8.68
N PRO A 90 6.07 -0.14 -9.91
CA PRO A 90 6.75 1.15 -10.11
C PRO A 90 5.92 2.34 -9.65
N MET A 91 4.61 2.29 -9.82
CA MET A 91 3.73 3.35 -9.36
C MET A 91 3.73 3.46 -7.84
N VAL A 92 3.69 2.32 -7.13
CA VAL A 92 3.79 2.33 -5.67
C VAL A 92 5.07 3.00 -5.22
N LEU A 93 6.19 2.65 -5.86
CA LEU A 93 7.49 3.23 -5.51
C LEU A 93 7.53 4.73 -5.75
N SER A 94 6.80 5.24 -6.74
CA SER A 94 6.83 6.65 -7.07
C SER A 94 5.83 7.48 -6.25
N LEU A 95 4.75 6.89 -5.77
CA LEU A 95 3.70 7.63 -5.08
C LEU A 95 3.91 7.73 -3.58
N ALA A 96 4.55 6.75 -2.96
CA ALA A 96 4.84 6.78 -1.53
C ALA A 96 6.17 7.45 -1.27
N SER A 97 6.34 8.01 -0.08
CA SER A 97 7.62 8.59 0.32
C SER A 97 8.68 7.51 0.49
N ARG A 98 8.26 6.34 0.99
CA ARG A 98 9.17 5.21 1.21
C ARG A 98 8.36 3.92 1.14
N VAL A 99 8.99 2.85 0.63
CA VAL A 99 8.38 1.53 0.59
C VAL A 99 9.36 0.52 1.17
N GLU A 100 8.85 -0.34 2.04
CA GLU A 100 9.62 -1.40 2.67
C GLU A 100 8.94 -2.73 2.42
N VAL A 101 9.73 -3.78 2.18
CA VAL A 101 9.21 -5.15 2.07
C VAL A 101 9.96 -5.98 3.10
N GLN A 102 9.22 -6.64 3.98
CA GLN A 102 9.79 -7.40 5.07
C GLN A 102 9.27 -8.84 5.04
N PRO A 103 10.15 -9.83 4.88
CA PRO A 103 9.73 -11.23 5.02
C PRO A 103 9.25 -11.50 6.44
N THR A 104 8.23 -12.36 6.55
CA THR A 104 7.70 -12.80 7.84
C THR A 104 7.65 -14.32 7.86
N PRO A 105 7.46 -14.95 9.03
CA PRO A 105 7.32 -16.41 9.06
C PRO A 105 6.16 -16.91 8.23
N ALA A 106 5.09 -16.13 8.07
CA ALA A 106 3.89 -16.53 7.33
C ALA A 106 3.87 -16.06 5.88
N GLY A 107 4.82 -15.20 5.47
CA GLY A 107 4.82 -14.65 4.11
C GLY A 107 5.64 -13.36 4.04
N LYS A 108 4.96 -12.22 3.90
CA LYS A 108 5.65 -10.93 3.88
C LYS A 108 4.71 -9.80 4.29
N THR A 109 5.32 -8.68 4.63
CA THR A 109 4.63 -7.40 4.82
C THR A 109 5.20 -6.39 3.83
N VAL A 110 4.33 -5.73 3.06
CA VAL A 110 4.71 -4.59 2.23
C VAL A 110 4.18 -3.34 2.92
N ARG A 111 5.06 -2.37 3.14
CA ARG A 111 4.70 -1.12 3.84
C ARG A 111 5.00 0.07 2.96
N ALA A 112 3.98 0.87 2.68
CA ALA A 112 4.12 2.13 1.97
C ALA A 112 3.91 3.26 2.97
N ILE A 113 4.82 4.23 2.98
CA ILE A 113 4.86 5.28 4.00
C ILE A 113 4.81 6.63 3.31
N TRP A 114 3.92 7.50 3.80
CA TRP A 114 3.87 8.90 3.42
C TRP A 114 4.26 9.74 4.62
N SER A 115 5.11 10.74 4.37
CA SER A 115 5.51 11.69 5.40
C SER A 115 4.99 13.06 5.03
N HIS A 116 4.38 13.73 5.98
CA HIS A 116 3.95 15.11 5.79
C HIS A 116 5.15 16.03 5.99
N ASP A 117 5.60 16.63 4.90
CA ASP A 117 6.73 17.55 4.94
C ASP A 117 6.24 18.94 5.29
N HIS A 118 6.61 19.43 6.44
CA HIS A 118 6.28 20.77 6.88
C HIS A 118 7.31 21.81 6.47
N GLY A 119 8.22 21.43 5.71
CA GLY A 119 9.34 22.28 5.39
C GLY A 119 10.37 22.37 6.48
N ILE A 120 10.23 21.72 7.52
CA ILE A 120 11.02 21.76 8.57
C ILE A 120 11.92 20.99 9.14
N GLU A 121 11.36 21.01 9.03
CA GLU A 121 11.93 20.47 9.46
C GLU A 121 12.77 20.45 10.00
N PRO A 122 12.82 20.75 10.20
CA PRO A 122 13.50 20.57 10.61
C PRO A 122 14.19 20.69 11.31
N GLU A 123 14.09 20.73 11.28
CA GLU A 123 14.69 20.63 11.77
C GLU A 123 15.39 20.74 12.23
N ALA A 124 15.27 20.89 12.18
CA ALA A 124 15.83 20.85 12.53
C ALA A 124 16.54 21.02 12.75
N ALA A 125 16.43 21.36 12.59
CA ALA A 125 17.21 21.52 12.68
C ALA A 125 17.71 21.63 13.00
#